data_3645eb1080c6074ef53b036ce9dcca2a
#
_entry.id   3645eb1080c6074ef53b036ce9dcca2a
#
_cell.length_a   1.000
_cell.length_b   1.000
_cell.length_c   1.000
_cell.angle_alpha   90.00
_cell.angle_beta   90.00
_cell.angle_gamma   90.00
#
_symmetry.space_group_name_H-M   'P 1'
#
loop_
_entity.id
_entity.type
_entity.pdbx_description
1 polymer ?
#
loop_
_entity_poly.entity_id
_entity_poly.type
_entity_poly.pdbx_seq_one_letter_code
_entity_poly.pdbx_strand_id
1 'polypeptide(L)'
;MAAMISASLARKRILCVDDDEDTRDMMQVLLDTYGYDAVIAASVSDALESAKAGGLALCILDHWFTESNGIELCRQIRAFDSNTPIMFYSGAAYKGDIQKGLDAGAQAYLVKPDFDHLKPTIDLLIHGVGPATHH
;
A
#
# COMPACT_ATOMS: atom_id res chain seq x y z
N MET A 1 -27.67 -17.36 8.19
CA MET A 1 -26.48 -18.06 7.66
C MET A 1 -25.78 -17.23 6.60
N ALA A 2 -26.49 -16.80 5.55
CA ALA A 2 -25.88 -16.01 4.50
C ALA A 2 -25.29 -14.69 5.02
N ALA A 3 -25.97 -14.01 5.92
CA ALA A 3 -25.48 -12.74 6.47
C ALA A 3 -24.16 -12.92 7.24
N MET A 4 -24.03 -13.99 7.99
CA MET A 4 -22.78 -14.27 8.72
C MET A 4 -21.63 -14.57 7.77
N ILE A 5 -21.90 -15.32 6.71
CA ILE A 5 -20.90 -15.65 5.70
C ILE A 5 -20.43 -14.37 5.01
N SER A 6 -21.36 -13.47 4.65
CA SER A 6 -21.00 -12.21 4.01
C SER A 6 -20.08 -11.36 4.89
N ALA A 7 -20.38 -11.25 6.18
CA ALA A 7 -19.55 -10.48 7.11
C ALA A 7 -18.15 -11.09 7.24
N SER A 8 -18.07 -12.43 7.28
CA SER A 8 -16.78 -13.14 7.37
C SER A 8 -15.92 -12.98 6.13
N LEU A 9 -16.56 -12.73 4.99
CA LEU A 9 -15.90 -12.63 3.71
C LEU A 9 -15.57 -11.20 3.32
N ALA A 10 -15.86 -10.23 4.20
CA ALA A 10 -15.51 -8.85 3.93
C ALA A 10 -13.98 -8.72 3.78
N ARG A 11 -13.57 -8.17 2.66
CA ARG A 11 -12.15 -8.05 2.33
C ARG A 11 -11.55 -6.79 2.93
N LYS A 12 -10.28 -6.87 3.28
CA LYS A 12 -9.50 -5.70 3.70
C LYS A 12 -9.24 -4.82 2.48
N ARG A 13 -9.31 -3.51 2.69
CA ARG A 13 -9.13 -2.53 1.62
C ARG A 13 -7.72 -1.99 1.63
N ILE A 14 -7.13 -1.93 0.45
CA ILE A 14 -5.76 -1.43 0.26
C ILE A 14 -5.79 -0.27 -0.74
N LEU A 15 -5.28 0.88 -0.31
CA LEU A 15 -5.06 2.01 -1.21
C LEU A 15 -3.76 1.78 -1.98
N CYS A 16 -3.82 1.85 -3.29
CA CYS A 16 -2.65 1.75 -4.15
C CYS A 16 -2.54 3.01 -5.00
N VAL A 17 -1.43 3.73 -4.87
CA VAL A 17 -1.22 5.02 -5.53
C VAL A 17 -0.04 4.92 -6.48
N ASP A 18 -0.31 5.10 -7.76
CA ASP A 18 0.70 5.06 -8.80
C ASP A 18 0.19 5.86 -10.00
N ASP A 19 1.01 6.66 -10.63
CA ASP A 19 0.58 7.46 -11.77
C ASP A 19 0.70 6.72 -13.10
N ASP A 20 1.29 5.53 -13.10
CA ASP A 20 1.38 4.68 -14.29
C ASP A 20 0.14 3.79 -14.42
N GLU A 21 -0.59 3.95 -15.52
CA GLU A 21 -1.83 3.22 -15.74
C GLU A 21 -1.62 1.71 -15.76
N ASP A 22 -0.57 1.23 -16.41
CA ASP A 22 -0.31 -0.20 -16.49
C ASP A 22 -0.02 -0.79 -15.11
N THR A 23 0.71 -0.06 -14.29
CA THR A 23 0.97 -0.49 -12.92
C THR A 23 -0.31 -0.52 -12.11
N ARG A 24 -1.18 0.49 -12.25
CA ARG A 24 -2.48 0.50 -11.56
C ARG A 24 -3.32 -0.71 -11.95
N ASP A 25 -3.39 -1.02 -13.24
CA ASP A 25 -4.16 -2.16 -13.74
C ASP A 25 -3.61 -3.48 -13.19
N MET A 26 -2.31 -3.63 -13.20
CA MET A 26 -1.65 -4.82 -12.66
C MET A 26 -1.92 -4.96 -11.16
N MET A 27 -1.79 -3.88 -10.40
CA MET A 27 -2.01 -3.92 -8.97
C MET A 27 -3.46 -4.24 -8.62
N GLN A 28 -4.42 -3.74 -9.42
CA GLN A 28 -5.82 -4.09 -9.24
C GLN A 28 -6.02 -5.61 -9.33
N VAL A 29 -5.44 -6.24 -10.33
CA VAL A 29 -5.54 -7.69 -10.53
C VAL A 29 -4.81 -8.45 -9.42
N LEU A 30 -3.60 -8.04 -9.08
CA LEU A 30 -2.81 -8.72 -8.06
C LEU A 30 -3.48 -8.65 -6.69
N LEU A 31 -3.92 -7.47 -6.28
CA LEU A 31 -4.54 -7.32 -4.96
C LEU A 31 -5.85 -8.12 -4.89
N ASP A 32 -6.63 -8.13 -5.95
CA ASP A 32 -7.82 -8.95 -6.01
C ASP A 32 -7.47 -10.44 -5.89
N THR A 33 -6.46 -10.88 -6.62
CA THR A 33 -5.97 -12.27 -6.56
C THR A 33 -5.52 -12.65 -5.15
N TYR A 34 -4.92 -11.71 -4.43
CA TYR A 34 -4.46 -11.94 -3.05
C TYR A 34 -5.60 -11.92 -2.03
N GLY A 35 -6.81 -11.57 -2.43
CA GLY A 35 -7.98 -11.53 -1.54
C GLY A 35 -8.29 -10.18 -0.95
N TYR A 36 -7.73 -9.11 -1.48
CA TYR A 36 -7.93 -7.74 -0.99
C TYR A 36 -8.76 -6.90 -1.96
N ASP A 37 -9.47 -5.92 -1.42
CA ASP A 37 -10.15 -4.92 -2.24
C ASP A 37 -9.18 -3.77 -2.51
N ALA A 38 -8.90 -3.52 -3.79
CA ALA A 38 -8.02 -2.44 -4.19
C ALA A 38 -8.79 -1.13 -4.34
N VAL A 39 -8.27 -0.08 -3.73
CA VAL A 39 -8.70 1.30 -3.94
C VAL A 39 -7.59 1.96 -4.71
N ILE A 40 -7.79 2.19 -6.00
CA ILE A 40 -6.74 2.67 -6.90
C ILE A 40 -6.83 4.17 -7.05
N ALA A 41 -5.71 4.86 -6.86
CA ALA A 41 -5.62 6.30 -7.05
C ALA A 41 -4.48 6.64 -8.01
N ALA A 42 -4.74 7.58 -8.91
CA ALA A 42 -3.77 8.02 -9.91
C ALA A 42 -3.08 9.31 -9.50
N SER A 43 -3.52 9.95 -8.43
CA SER A 43 -3.01 11.25 -8.00
C SER A 43 -2.92 11.34 -6.49
N VAL A 44 -2.11 12.29 -6.01
CA VAL A 44 -2.00 12.59 -4.58
C VAL A 44 -3.34 13.05 -4.01
N SER A 45 -4.07 13.87 -4.75
CA SER A 45 -5.37 14.38 -4.31
C SER A 45 -6.37 13.25 -4.07
N ASP A 46 -6.50 12.33 -5.02
CA ASP A 46 -7.41 11.19 -4.89
C ASP A 46 -6.97 10.27 -3.75
N ALA A 47 -5.67 10.07 -3.62
CA ALA A 47 -5.11 9.25 -2.55
C ALA A 47 -5.44 9.81 -1.17
N LEU A 48 -5.27 11.13 -0.99
CA LEU A 48 -5.58 11.78 0.28
C LEU A 48 -7.07 11.70 0.62
N GLU A 49 -7.92 11.88 -0.38
CA GLU A 49 -9.36 11.74 -0.18
C GLU A 49 -9.70 10.34 0.33
N SER A 50 -9.16 9.31 -0.31
CA SER A 50 -9.39 7.92 0.12
C SER A 50 -8.82 7.65 1.51
N ALA A 51 -7.64 8.16 1.81
CA ALA A 51 -7.01 7.96 3.11
C ALA A 51 -7.80 8.66 4.23
N LYS A 52 -8.31 9.86 3.98
CA LYS A 52 -9.11 10.61 4.95
C LYS A 52 -10.46 9.96 5.20
N ALA A 53 -11.02 9.27 4.22
CA ALA A 53 -12.26 8.53 4.39
C ALA A 53 -12.09 7.36 5.36
N GLY A 54 -10.88 6.87 5.55
CA GLY A 54 -10.57 5.80 6.50
C GLY A 54 -10.94 4.42 6.02
N GLY A 55 -10.83 3.44 6.91
CA GLY A 55 -11.20 2.06 6.61
C GLY A 55 -10.17 1.31 5.76
N LEU A 56 -8.96 1.83 5.64
CA LEU A 56 -7.89 1.17 4.89
C LEU A 56 -7.06 0.27 5.81
N ALA A 57 -6.68 -0.89 5.29
CA ALA A 57 -5.80 -1.81 5.99
C ALA A 57 -4.32 -1.56 5.65
N LEU A 58 -4.06 -0.93 4.52
CA LEU A 58 -2.71 -0.68 4.04
C LEU A 58 -2.74 0.39 2.95
N CYS A 59 -1.67 1.18 2.86
CA CYS A 59 -1.41 2.06 1.72
C CYS A 59 -0.14 1.60 1.02
N ILE A 60 -0.21 1.45 -0.30
CA ILE A 60 0.94 1.12 -1.14
C ILE A 60 1.22 2.33 -2.04
N LEU A 61 2.39 2.92 -1.92
CA LEU A 61 2.74 4.16 -2.59
C LEU A 61 3.91 3.97 -3.53
N ASP A 62 3.84 4.61 -4.70
CA ASP A 62 5.03 4.81 -5.52
C ASP A 62 5.81 6.01 -4.97
N HIS A 63 7.10 6.09 -5.28
CA HIS A 63 7.98 7.17 -4.80
C HIS A 63 7.81 8.43 -5.63
N TRP A 64 7.64 8.31 -6.95
CA TRP A 64 7.60 9.45 -7.86
C TRP A 64 6.26 9.56 -8.56
N PHE A 65 5.68 10.75 -8.53
CA PHE A 65 4.47 11.11 -9.28
C PHE A 65 4.80 12.32 -10.16
N THR A 66 3.96 12.55 -11.16
CA THR A 66 4.14 13.67 -12.09
C THR A 66 4.18 15.03 -11.38
N GLU A 67 3.31 15.22 -10.39
CA GLU A 67 3.16 16.51 -9.73
C GLU A 67 3.77 16.58 -8.33
N SER A 68 4.16 15.43 -7.77
CA SER A 68 4.65 15.36 -6.40
C SER A 68 5.42 14.06 -6.21
N ASN A 69 5.56 13.60 -4.98
CA ASN A 69 6.22 12.33 -4.69
C ASN A 69 5.55 11.61 -3.53
N GLY A 70 5.82 10.31 -3.45
CA GLY A 70 5.24 9.46 -2.41
C GLY A 70 5.74 9.77 -1.02
N ILE A 71 6.92 10.35 -0.89
CA ILE A 71 7.46 10.77 0.42
C ILE A 71 6.56 11.82 1.03
N GLU A 72 6.21 12.85 0.26
CA GLU A 72 5.33 13.91 0.74
C GLU A 72 3.93 13.37 1.02
N LEU A 73 3.42 12.50 0.15
CA LEU A 73 2.13 11.85 0.38
C LEU A 73 2.13 11.06 1.68
N CYS A 74 3.18 10.29 1.92
CA CYS A 74 3.33 9.53 3.16
C CYS A 74 3.30 10.45 4.38
N ARG A 75 4.03 11.56 4.34
CA ARG A 75 4.03 12.54 5.43
C ARG A 75 2.65 13.13 5.66
N GLN A 76 1.93 13.45 4.59
CA GLN A 76 0.59 14.01 4.69
C GLN A 76 -0.39 13.01 5.29
N ILE A 77 -0.30 11.74 4.90
CA ILE A 77 -1.13 10.69 5.51
C ILE A 77 -0.81 10.56 6.99
N ARG A 78 0.48 10.54 7.35
CA ARG A 78 0.91 10.40 8.74
C ARG A 78 0.46 11.57 9.62
N ALA A 79 0.22 12.74 9.04
CA ALA A 79 -0.25 13.90 9.79
C ALA A 79 -1.65 13.66 10.41
N PHE A 80 -2.47 12.78 9.83
CA PHE A 80 -3.80 12.49 10.36
C PHE A 80 -4.02 11.01 10.67
N ASP A 81 -3.11 10.13 10.29
CA ASP A 81 -3.24 8.68 10.52
C ASP A 81 -1.88 8.09 10.84
N SER A 82 -1.66 7.79 12.12
CA SER A 82 -0.40 7.20 12.58
C SER A 82 -0.43 5.68 12.59
N ASN A 83 -1.56 5.07 12.29
CA ASN A 83 -1.78 3.63 12.52
C ASN A 83 -1.80 2.77 11.27
N THR A 84 -2.39 3.24 10.18
CA THR A 84 -2.48 2.46 8.96
C THR A 84 -1.07 2.18 8.42
N PRO A 85 -0.70 0.92 8.18
CA PRO A 85 0.59 0.62 7.59
C PRO A 85 0.75 1.25 6.21
N ILE A 86 1.95 1.70 5.91
CA ILE A 86 2.29 2.23 4.59
C ILE A 86 3.50 1.47 4.08
N MET A 87 3.46 1.04 2.84
CA MET A 87 4.63 0.50 2.17
C MET A 87 4.84 1.23 0.84
N PHE A 88 6.10 1.35 0.44
CA PHE A 88 6.44 1.80 -0.89
C PHE A 88 6.62 0.60 -1.80
N TYR A 89 6.18 0.72 -3.03
CA TYR A 89 6.47 -0.22 -4.10
C TYR A 89 6.85 0.62 -5.32
N SER A 90 8.15 0.73 -5.58
CA SER A 90 8.67 1.75 -6.49
C SER A 90 9.93 1.28 -7.22
N GLY A 91 10.16 1.82 -8.41
CA GLY A 91 11.41 1.61 -9.13
C GLY A 91 12.58 2.40 -8.57
N ALA A 92 12.34 3.34 -7.66
CA ALA A 92 13.40 4.11 -7.01
C ALA A 92 14.15 3.19 -6.03
N ALA A 93 15.39 2.83 -6.37
CA ALA A 93 16.10 1.72 -5.73
C ALA A 93 17.34 2.13 -4.95
N TYR A 94 17.72 3.41 -4.96
CA TYR A 94 18.89 3.85 -4.22
C TYR A 94 18.65 3.81 -2.71
N LYS A 95 19.71 3.58 -1.95
CA LYS A 95 19.62 3.55 -0.49
C LYS A 95 18.99 4.80 0.08
N GLY A 96 19.32 5.96 -0.49
CA GLY A 96 18.75 7.22 -0.06
C GLY A 96 17.23 7.28 -0.27
N ASP A 97 16.74 6.72 -1.37
CA ASP A 97 15.31 6.67 -1.67
C ASP A 97 14.58 5.80 -0.64
N ILE A 98 15.13 4.63 -0.38
CA ILE A 98 14.55 3.68 0.57
C ILE A 98 14.51 4.28 1.96
N GLN A 99 15.62 4.89 2.38
CA GLN A 99 15.70 5.51 3.71
C GLN A 99 14.71 6.65 3.87
N LYS A 100 14.55 7.48 2.84
CA LYS A 100 13.56 8.57 2.87
C LYS A 100 12.14 8.05 3.04
N GLY A 101 11.81 6.94 2.37
CA GLY A 101 10.49 6.33 2.52
C GLY A 101 10.24 5.86 3.94
N LEU A 102 11.20 5.16 4.51
CA LEU A 102 11.09 4.67 5.89
C LEU A 102 11.05 5.82 6.88
N ASP A 103 11.89 6.84 6.69
CA ASP A 103 11.92 8.03 7.57
C ASP A 103 10.61 8.82 7.50
N ALA A 104 9.91 8.78 6.37
CA ALA A 104 8.62 9.47 6.22
C ALA A 104 7.49 8.77 6.97
N GLY A 105 7.72 7.55 7.43
CA GLY A 105 6.75 6.82 8.24
C GLY A 105 6.25 5.51 7.62
N ALA A 106 6.89 5.01 6.57
CA ALA A 106 6.53 3.73 5.98
C ALA A 106 7.14 2.57 6.78
N GLN A 107 6.47 1.43 6.79
CA GLN A 107 6.93 0.21 7.46
C GLN A 107 7.73 -0.68 6.53
N ALA A 108 7.61 -0.49 5.22
CA ALA A 108 8.33 -1.32 4.25
C ALA A 108 8.57 -0.56 2.96
N TYR A 109 9.57 -1.00 2.21
CA TYR A 109 9.91 -0.45 0.90
C TYR A 109 10.35 -1.62 0.01
N LEU A 110 9.60 -1.89 -1.05
CA LEU A 110 9.96 -2.89 -2.04
C LEU A 110 10.31 -2.20 -3.36
N VAL A 111 11.34 -2.72 -4.02
CA VAL A 111 11.80 -2.19 -5.31
C VAL A 111 11.16 -2.99 -6.43
N LYS A 112 10.50 -2.29 -7.37
CA LYS A 112 9.87 -2.92 -8.54
C LYS A 112 10.90 -3.49 -9.51
N PRO A 113 10.59 -4.60 -10.17
CA PRO A 113 9.49 -5.52 -9.89
C PRO A 113 9.92 -6.55 -8.84
N ASP A 114 9.06 -6.84 -7.89
CA ASP A 114 9.33 -7.86 -6.88
C ASP A 114 8.04 -8.61 -6.56
N PHE A 115 7.74 -9.63 -7.33
CA PHE A 115 6.53 -10.42 -7.14
C PHE A 115 6.68 -11.46 -6.04
N ASP A 116 7.91 -11.84 -5.71
CA ASP A 116 8.16 -12.85 -4.68
C ASP A 116 7.88 -12.35 -3.29
N HIS A 117 8.18 -11.08 -3.03
CA HIS A 117 8.03 -10.49 -1.70
C HIS A 117 6.78 -9.64 -1.54
N LEU A 118 6.08 -9.32 -2.64
CA LEU A 118 4.94 -8.41 -2.59
C LEU A 118 3.82 -8.94 -1.70
N LYS A 119 3.30 -10.13 -2.00
CA LYS A 119 2.22 -10.71 -1.19
C LYS A 119 2.64 -10.97 0.25
N PRO A 120 3.80 -11.60 0.51
CA PRO A 120 4.24 -11.82 1.91
C PRO A 120 4.36 -10.52 2.71
N THR A 121 4.85 -9.45 2.10
CA THR A 121 4.99 -8.16 2.78
C THR A 121 3.62 -7.56 3.07
N ILE A 122 2.70 -7.59 2.10
CA ILE A 122 1.33 -7.11 2.30
C ILE A 122 0.66 -7.87 3.45
N ASP A 123 0.74 -9.19 3.42
CA ASP A 123 0.12 -10.03 4.44
C ASP A 123 0.70 -9.75 5.82
N LEU A 124 2.01 -9.59 5.90
CA LEU A 124 2.69 -9.26 7.16
C LEU A 124 2.19 -7.92 7.73
N LEU A 125 2.12 -6.90 6.88
CA LEU A 125 1.73 -5.56 7.33
C LEU A 125 0.25 -5.50 7.75
N ILE A 126 -0.61 -6.24 7.08
CA ILE A 126 -2.04 -6.24 7.39
C ILE A 126 -2.36 -7.14 8.59
N HIS A 127 -1.78 -8.33 8.63
CA HIS A 127 -2.14 -9.33 9.63
C HIS A 127 -1.16 -9.42 10.80
N GLY A 128 0.01 -8.79 10.66
CA GLY A 128 1.03 -8.83 11.71
C GLY A 128 1.68 -10.20 11.87
N VAL A 129 1.52 -11.09 10.89
CA VAL A 129 2.07 -12.44 10.95
C VAL A 129 2.96 -12.65 9.74
N GLY A 130 4.24 -12.66 9.96
CA GLY A 130 5.20 -12.93 8.91
C GLY A 130 5.34 -14.41 8.66
N PRO A 131 5.79 -14.76 7.46
CA PRO A 131 6.19 -16.13 7.17
C PRO A 131 7.40 -16.45 8.04
N ALA A 132 7.60 -17.63 8.38
CA ALA A 132 8.76 -18.06 9.10
C ALA A 132 8.97 -17.38 10.42
N THR A 133 8.24 -16.70 10.73
CA THR A 133 8.31 -16.19 12.02
C THR A 133 9.44 -16.71 12.86
N HIS A 134 9.98 -16.93 12.59
CA HIS A 134 10.52 -17.17 13.15
C HIS A 134 11.53 -17.14 13.44
N HIS A 135 11.69 -17.18 13.50
CA HIS A 135 12.51 -17.20 13.82
C HIS A 135 13.09 -17.04 14.01
#